data_1b1f161092faad53f781b1308122bcfb
#
_entry.id   1b1f161092faad53f781b1308122bcfb
#
_cell.length_a   1.000
_cell.length_b   1.000
_cell.length_c   1.000
_cell.angle_alpha   90.00
_cell.angle_beta   90.00
_cell.angle_gamma   90.00
#
_symmetry.space_group_name_H-M   'P 1'
#
loop_
_entity.id
_entity.type
_entity.pdbx_description
1 polymer ?
#
loop_
_entity_poly.entity_id
_entity_poly.type
_entity_poly.pdbx_seq_one_letter_code
_entity_poly.pdbx_strand_id
1 'polypeptide(L)'
;MGVLTYVISPGALRGGAVLGYRHDGRRWRPGYFPPPDVLYNRTQATPGTVAVERALRRRFGTRVFNSRIGSKWRQYRVLRRDPALRTHLPATRPLRGPSDLYVMLRRYGGVYVKPSRGGFGRGVWRIERRRPGYDVRRTDAVGRPHKVAVRSVAAAFAAIRRRRRAFIVQQRLHLIRWKGSIADVRVLMQKDAHGEWQMTGAGVRAGKGGTIVSNLSGGGRAVALSDLLREAFPGQTERIERLEEMVQEVAGRVARRLERAARPIGELGSDLAIDRDGRLWFLEAN
;
A
#
# COMPACT_ATOMS: atom_id res chain seq x y z
N MET A 1 25.46 -20.07 -19.04
CA MET A 1 24.38 -20.87 -18.39
C MET A 1 23.04 -20.16 -18.58
N GLY A 2 22.03 -20.88 -19.09
CA GLY A 2 20.68 -20.31 -19.22
C GLY A 2 19.89 -20.45 -17.94
N VAL A 3 19.06 -19.44 -17.59
CA VAL A 3 18.12 -19.50 -16.46
C VAL A 3 16.75 -19.95 -16.95
N LEU A 4 16.20 -21.03 -16.38
CA LEU A 4 14.84 -21.45 -16.66
C LEU A 4 13.86 -20.60 -15.84
N THR A 5 13.10 -19.73 -16.52
CA THR A 5 12.09 -18.87 -15.88
C THR A 5 10.69 -19.29 -16.26
N TYR A 6 9.81 -19.44 -15.28
CA TYR A 6 8.40 -19.75 -15.48
C TYR A 6 7.52 -19.14 -14.39
N VAL A 7 6.26 -18.92 -14.69
CA VAL A 7 5.28 -18.32 -13.77
C VAL A 7 4.43 -19.44 -13.16
N ILE A 8 4.20 -19.37 -11.86
CA ILE A 8 3.36 -20.33 -11.13
C ILE A 8 2.17 -19.61 -10.46
N SER A 9 1.07 -20.34 -10.30
CA SER A 9 -0.13 -19.89 -9.60
C SER A 9 -0.40 -20.72 -8.33
N PRO A 10 -1.31 -20.27 -7.44
CA PRO A 10 -1.78 -21.12 -6.35
C PRO A 10 -2.30 -22.47 -6.85
N GLY A 11 -1.95 -23.56 -6.18
CA GLY A 11 -2.32 -24.92 -6.59
C GLY A 11 -1.37 -25.57 -7.60
N ALA A 12 -0.24 -24.92 -7.92
CA ALA A 12 0.73 -25.39 -8.91
C ALA A 12 1.46 -26.69 -8.55
N LEU A 13 1.51 -27.10 -7.27
CA LEU A 13 2.27 -28.27 -6.85
C LEU A 13 1.52 -29.57 -7.16
N ARG A 14 2.16 -30.45 -7.94
CA ARG A 14 1.67 -31.78 -8.32
C ARG A 14 2.79 -32.79 -8.08
N GLY A 15 2.70 -33.54 -6.98
CA GLY A 15 3.75 -34.50 -6.64
C GLY A 15 5.12 -33.86 -6.46
N GLY A 16 6.09 -34.18 -7.27
CA GLY A 16 7.46 -33.64 -7.30
C GLY A 16 7.67 -32.54 -8.33
N ALA A 17 6.64 -32.16 -9.13
CA ALA A 17 6.73 -31.17 -10.18
C ALA A 17 5.86 -29.93 -9.89
N VAL A 18 6.12 -28.85 -10.61
CA VAL A 18 5.40 -27.58 -10.50
C VAL A 18 4.71 -27.29 -11.83
N LEU A 19 3.38 -27.24 -11.82
CA LEU A 19 2.62 -26.75 -12.97
C LEU A 19 2.79 -25.23 -13.10
N GLY A 20 3.27 -24.79 -14.24
CA GLY A 20 3.53 -23.38 -14.50
C GLY A 20 3.35 -22.99 -15.96
N TYR A 21 3.71 -21.75 -16.27
CA TYR A 21 3.67 -21.20 -17.62
C TYR A 21 5.03 -20.63 -17.99
N ARG A 22 5.56 -21.01 -19.14
CA ARG A 22 6.78 -20.46 -19.73
C ARG A 22 6.44 -19.72 -21.00
N HIS A 23 7.05 -18.54 -21.19
CA HIS A 23 6.97 -17.79 -22.44
C HIS A 23 8.03 -18.30 -23.41
N ASP A 24 7.64 -18.69 -24.64
CA ASP A 24 8.53 -19.23 -25.66
C ASP A 24 9.07 -18.18 -26.67
N GLY A 25 8.88 -16.89 -26.32
CA GLY A 25 9.17 -15.75 -27.19
C GLY A 25 7.91 -15.24 -27.94
N ARG A 26 6.92 -16.08 -28.14
CA ARG A 26 5.67 -15.73 -28.86
C ARG A 26 4.42 -15.84 -27.99
N ARG A 27 4.34 -16.87 -27.14
CA ARG A 27 3.16 -17.16 -26.32
C ARG A 27 3.50 -17.86 -25.01
N TRP A 28 2.62 -17.79 -24.07
CA TRP A 28 2.68 -18.53 -22.81
C TRP A 28 2.23 -19.98 -23.02
N ARG A 29 3.08 -20.94 -22.62
CA ARG A 29 2.77 -22.39 -22.69
C ARG A 29 2.70 -22.98 -21.29
N PRO A 30 1.63 -23.71 -20.95
CA PRO A 30 1.58 -24.48 -19.73
C PRO A 30 2.53 -25.68 -19.82
N GLY A 31 3.07 -26.09 -18.67
CA GLY A 31 3.92 -27.28 -18.58
C GLY A 31 4.26 -27.63 -17.14
N TYR A 32 4.84 -28.81 -16.96
CA TYR A 32 5.40 -29.22 -15.70
C TYR A 32 6.89 -28.90 -15.67
N PHE A 33 7.33 -28.26 -14.59
CA PHE A 33 8.70 -27.83 -14.40
C PHE A 33 9.29 -28.41 -13.11
N PRO A 34 10.62 -28.53 -13.01
CA PRO A 34 11.25 -28.86 -11.74
C PRO A 34 10.95 -27.78 -10.70
N PRO A 35 10.99 -28.09 -9.39
CA PRO A 35 10.89 -27.09 -8.36
C PRO A 35 11.95 -26.00 -8.54
N PRO A 36 11.60 -24.69 -8.38
CA PRO A 36 12.53 -23.62 -8.61
C PRO A 36 13.56 -23.50 -7.49
N ASP A 37 14.81 -23.16 -7.83
CA ASP A 37 15.84 -22.81 -6.86
C ASP A 37 15.48 -21.50 -6.13
N VAL A 38 14.87 -20.57 -6.87
CA VAL A 38 14.49 -19.23 -6.38
C VAL A 38 13.06 -18.89 -6.79
N LEU A 39 12.25 -18.46 -5.83
CA LEU A 39 10.90 -17.93 -6.06
C LEU A 39 10.88 -16.39 -5.85
N TYR A 40 10.60 -15.65 -6.92
CA TYR A 40 10.26 -14.25 -6.85
C TYR A 40 8.77 -14.07 -6.52
N ASN A 41 8.46 -13.69 -5.28
CA ASN A 41 7.08 -13.58 -4.83
C ASN A 41 6.49 -12.21 -5.12
N ARG A 42 5.57 -12.14 -6.08
CA ARG A 42 4.77 -10.94 -6.43
C ARG A 42 3.29 -11.06 -6.05
N THR A 43 2.94 -12.06 -5.26
CA THR A 43 1.54 -12.39 -4.96
C THR A 43 1.04 -11.73 -3.68
N GLN A 44 -0.26 -11.47 -3.62
CA GLN A 44 -0.91 -11.16 -2.36
C GLN A 44 -0.96 -12.39 -1.44
N ALA A 45 -0.96 -12.15 -0.11
CA ALA A 45 -1.08 -13.20 0.88
C ALA A 45 -2.51 -13.77 0.91
N THR A 46 -2.74 -14.81 0.14
CA THR A 46 -3.92 -15.68 0.24
C THR A 46 -3.53 -17.01 0.88
N PRO A 47 -4.48 -17.80 1.43
CA PRO A 47 -4.18 -19.14 1.92
C PRO A 47 -3.43 -20.00 0.89
N GLY A 48 -3.86 -19.97 -0.38
CA GLY A 48 -3.23 -20.73 -1.47
C GLY A 48 -1.80 -20.28 -1.77
N THR A 49 -1.53 -18.97 -1.91
CA THR A 49 -0.18 -18.46 -2.18
C THR A 49 0.79 -18.73 -1.03
N VAL A 50 0.29 -18.65 0.21
CA VAL A 50 1.09 -18.98 1.41
C VAL A 50 1.40 -20.46 1.49
N ALA A 51 0.45 -21.32 1.13
CA ALA A 51 0.65 -22.77 1.15
C ALA A 51 1.70 -23.21 0.12
N VAL A 52 1.62 -22.70 -1.12
CA VAL A 52 2.61 -22.98 -2.18
C VAL A 52 4.00 -22.52 -1.77
N GLU A 53 4.15 -21.27 -1.30
CA GLU A 53 5.44 -20.76 -0.85
C GLU A 53 6.04 -21.62 0.27
N ARG A 54 5.22 -21.99 1.26
CA ARG A 54 5.65 -22.86 2.37
C ARG A 54 6.10 -24.24 1.88
N ALA A 55 5.34 -24.83 0.96
CA ALA A 55 5.66 -26.13 0.42
C ALA A 55 6.96 -26.12 -0.40
N LEU A 56 7.16 -25.11 -1.26
CA LEU A 56 8.39 -24.93 -2.03
C LEU A 56 9.60 -24.79 -1.09
N ARG A 57 9.52 -23.97 -0.06
CA ARG A 57 10.61 -23.82 0.93
C ARG A 57 10.91 -25.14 1.68
N ARG A 58 9.87 -25.84 2.17
CA ARG A 58 10.05 -27.02 3.05
C ARG A 58 10.44 -28.28 2.30
N ARG A 59 9.84 -28.52 1.12
CA ARG A 59 10.03 -29.76 0.37
C ARG A 59 11.22 -29.73 -0.59
N PHE A 60 11.56 -28.53 -1.10
CA PHE A 60 12.53 -28.38 -2.18
C PHE A 60 13.65 -27.38 -1.87
N GLY A 61 13.67 -26.78 -0.68
CA GLY A 61 14.71 -25.82 -0.30
C GLY A 61 14.66 -24.49 -1.07
N THR A 62 13.60 -24.23 -1.83
CA THR A 62 13.44 -23.02 -2.66
C THR A 62 13.68 -21.76 -1.86
N ARG A 63 14.63 -20.93 -2.31
CA ARG A 63 14.86 -19.58 -1.75
C ARG A 63 13.77 -18.64 -2.23
N VAL A 64 13.12 -17.94 -1.32
CA VAL A 64 12.03 -17.03 -1.67
C VAL A 64 12.43 -15.60 -1.34
N PHE A 65 12.40 -14.71 -2.32
CA PHE A 65 12.56 -13.29 -2.09
C PHE A 65 11.30 -12.50 -2.39
N ASN A 66 11.28 -11.23 -1.99
CA ASN A 66 10.11 -10.41 -1.75
C ASN A 66 9.20 -11.03 -0.68
N SER A 67 9.82 -11.24 0.48
CA SER A 67 9.10 -11.65 1.69
C SER A 67 8.00 -10.66 2.05
N ARG A 68 6.90 -11.18 2.59
CA ARG A 68 5.75 -10.36 2.97
C ARG A 68 6.09 -9.43 4.14
N ILE A 69 5.98 -8.13 3.92
CA ILE A 69 6.27 -7.08 4.92
C ILE A 69 5.20 -6.96 6.02
N GLY A 70 4.12 -7.71 5.90
CA GLY A 70 3.06 -7.81 6.91
C GLY A 70 1.93 -6.80 6.73
N SER A 71 1.14 -6.62 7.79
CA SER A 71 -0.02 -5.72 7.77
C SER A 71 0.39 -4.25 7.90
N LYS A 72 -0.51 -3.31 7.51
CA LYS A 72 -0.34 -1.86 7.69
C LYS A 72 0.01 -1.50 9.14
N TRP A 73 -0.60 -2.17 10.12
CA TRP A 73 -0.25 -1.98 11.53
C TRP A 73 1.16 -2.45 11.88
N ARG A 74 1.61 -3.58 11.32
CA ARG A 74 3.00 -4.04 11.50
C ARG A 74 4.00 -3.07 10.88
N GLN A 75 3.75 -2.62 9.64
CA GLN A 75 4.58 -1.61 8.97
C GLN A 75 4.69 -0.34 9.82
N TYR A 76 3.56 0.21 10.26
CA TYR A 76 3.52 1.38 11.14
C TYR A 76 4.37 1.19 12.40
N ARG A 77 4.24 0.05 13.08
CA ARG A 77 5.03 -0.25 14.30
C ARG A 77 6.53 -0.34 14.03
N VAL A 78 6.94 -0.91 12.91
CA VAL A 78 8.35 -1.02 12.49
C VAL A 78 8.93 0.35 12.17
N LEU A 79 8.22 1.13 11.36
CA LEU A 79 8.67 2.44 10.89
C LEU A 79 8.68 3.48 12.03
N ARG A 80 7.73 3.43 12.95
CA ARG A 80 7.65 4.33 14.11
C ARG A 80 8.87 4.25 15.04
N ARG A 81 9.62 3.14 15.02
CA ARG A 81 10.85 2.97 15.79
C ARG A 81 12.04 3.76 15.23
N ASP A 82 11.91 4.25 14.01
CA ASP A 82 12.89 5.12 13.38
C ASP A 82 12.50 6.59 13.63
N PRO A 83 13.33 7.38 14.34
CA PRO A 83 13.00 8.77 14.70
C PRO A 83 12.72 9.65 13.48
N ALA A 84 13.50 9.50 12.40
CA ALA A 84 13.33 10.30 11.19
C ALA A 84 12.04 9.93 10.43
N LEU A 85 11.68 8.63 10.36
CA LEU A 85 10.43 8.22 9.74
C LEU A 85 9.19 8.55 10.58
N ARG A 86 9.33 8.70 11.90
CA ARG A 86 8.22 8.98 12.81
C ARG A 86 7.46 10.25 12.43
N THR A 87 8.15 11.26 11.93
CA THR A 87 7.56 12.53 11.50
C THR A 87 6.74 12.40 10.22
N HIS A 88 7.00 11.35 9.43
CA HIS A 88 6.28 11.05 8.19
C HIS A 88 5.13 10.05 8.37
N LEU A 89 4.83 9.64 9.60
CA LEU A 89 3.76 8.67 9.86
C LEU A 89 2.50 9.38 10.36
N PRO A 90 1.36 9.25 9.64
CA PRO A 90 0.11 9.75 10.15
C PRO A 90 -0.28 8.97 11.42
N ALA A 91 -0.85 9.67 12.40
CA ALA A 91 -1.27 9.03 13.64
C ALA A 91 -2.21 7.85 13.34
N THR A 92 -1.82 6.68 13.80
CA THR A 92 -2.47 5.41 13.46
C THR A 92 -2.58 4.54 14.69
N ARG A 93 -3.72 3.84 14.85
CA ARG A 93 -3.93 2.84 15.91
C ARG A 93 -4.82 1.69 15.43
N PRO A 94 -4.78 0.51 16.07
CA PRO A 94 -5.75 -0.54 15.82
C PRO A 94 -7.16 -0.06 16.16
N LEU A 95 -8.14 -0.44 15.37
CA LEU A 95 -9.56 -0.19 15.65
C LEU A 95 -10.14 -1.43 16.34
N ARG A 96 -10.19 -1.43 17.66
CA ARG A 96 -10.71 -2.53 18.48
C ARG A 96 -12.16 -2.28 18.91
N GLY A 97 -12.51 -1.02 19.16
CA GLY A 97 -13.83 -0.60 19.62
C GLY A 97 -14.19 0.83 19.24
N PRO A 98 -15.41 1.26 19.59
CA PRO A 98 -15.87 2.64 19.35
C PRO A 98 -14.98 3.70 20.03
N SER A 99 -14.39 3.38 21.18
CA SER A 99 -13.47 4.27 21.91
C SER A 99 -12.23 4.65 21.09
N ASP A 100 -11.65 3.71 20.32
CA ASP A 100 -10.51 4.02 19.44
C ASP A 100 -10.91 5.03 18.36
N LEU A 101 -12.10 4.85 17.78
CA LEU A 101 -12.65 5.75 16.78
C LEU A 101 -12.95 7.13 17.38
N TYR A 102 -13.56 7.17 18.57
CA TYR A 102 -13.87 8.39 19.29
C TYR A 102 -12.64 9.24 19.58
N VAL A 103 -11.60 8.66 20.17
CA VAL A 103 -10.35 9.34 20.50
C VAL A 103 -9.72 9.96 19.25
N MET A 104 -9.68 9.21 18.14
CA MET A 104 -9.09 9.69 16.89
C MET A 104 -9.93 10.80 16.24
N LEU A 105 -11.27 10.67 16.24
CA LEU A 105 -12.16 11.71 15.72
C LEU A 105 -12.14 12.98 16.58
N ARG A 106 -12.05 12.84 17.91
CA ARG A 106 -11.92 13.99 18.82
C ARG A 106 -10.65 14.78 18.53
N ARG A 107 -9.53 14.09 18.29
CA ARG A 107 -8.23 14.72 18.11
C ARG A 107 -8.02 15.31 16.71
N TYR A 108 -8.51 14.64 15.67
CA TYR A 108 -8.19 14.99 14.28
C TYR A 108 -9.39 15.47 13.44
N GLY A 109 -10.60 15.49 14.01
CA GLY A 109 -11.83 15.88 13.30
C GLY A 109 -12.27 14.94 12.18
N GLY A 110 -11.33 14.24 11.57
CA GLY A 110 -11.57 13.27 10.49
C GLY A 110 -10.55 12.14 10.51
N VAL A 111 -10.99 10.95 10.08
CA VAL A 111 -10.16 9.75 10.05
C VAL A 111 -10.45 8.89 8.83
N TYR A 112 -9.45 8.09 8.47
CA TYR A 112 -9.63 6.93 7.60
C TYR A 112 -9.63 5.65 8.43
N VAL A 113 -10.59 4.77 8.14
CA VAL A 113 -10.59 3.39 8.65
C VAL A 113 -10.28 2.46 7.49
N LYS A 114 -9.23 1.64 7.66
CA LYS A 114 -8.69 0.80 6.60
C LYS A 114 -8.55 -0.64 7.11
N PRO A 115 -8.82 -1.68 6.28
CA PRO A 115 -8.43 -3.04 6.63
C PRO A 115 -6.92 -3.09 6.90
N SER A 116 -6.51 -3.74 7.98
CA SER A 116 -5.09 -3.89 8.33
C SER A 116 -4.31 -4.71 7.30
N ARG A 117 -4.99 -5.59 6.56
CA ARG A 117 -4.46 -6.36 5.42
C ARG A 117 -5.33 -6.10 4.19
N GLY A 118 -4.72 -6.19 3.00
CA GLY A 118 -5.38 -5.93 1.73
C GLY A 118 -4.94 -4.60 1.11
N GLY A 119 -5.30 -4.41 -0.17
CA GLY A 119 -4.89 -3.28 -1.01
C GLY A 119 -6.03 -2.78 -1.90
N PHE A 120 -5.67 -2.03 -2.96
CA PHE A 120 -6.59 -1.51 -3.99
C PHE A 120 -7.70 -0.59 -3.44
N GLY A 121 -7.51 0.05 -2.27
CA GLY A 121 -8.51 0.92 -1.66
C GLY A 121 -9.82 0.24 -1.21
N ARG A 122 -9.89 -1.09 -1.30
CA ARG A 122 -11.11 -1.84 -0.93
C ARG A 122 -11.35 -1.84 0.57
N GLY A 123 -12.57 -1.46 0.96
CA GLY A 123 -12.98 -1.44 2.35
C GLY A 123 -12.41 -0.29 3.16
N VAL A 124 -12.01 0.80 2.49
CA VAL A 124 -11.60 2.05 3.12
C VAL A 124 -12.83 2.88 3.41
N TRP A 125 -12.85 3.47 4.60
CA TRP A 125 -13.89 4.37 5.06
C TRP A 125 -13.26 5.70 5.44
N ARG A 126 -13.92 6.82 5.14
CA ARG A 126 -13.60 8.15 5.64
C ARG A 126 -14.72 8.59 6.56
N ILE A 127 -14.39 8.97 7.79
CA ILE A 127 -15.33 9.44 8.79
C ILE A 127 -14.90 10.84 9.20
N GLU A 128 -15.83 11.77 9.13
CA GLU A 128 -15.59 13.17 9.45
C GLU A 128 -16.64 13.66 10.45
N ARG A 129 -16.18 14.48 11.37
CA ARG A 129 -17.05 15.17 12.30
C ARG A 129 -17.94 16.15 11.55
N ARG A 130 -19.21 16.12 11.83
CA ARG A 130 -20.25 17.04 11.33
C ARG A 130 -21.11 17.47 12.51
N ARG A 131 -21.71 18.65 12.44
CA ARG A 131 -22.71 19.07 13.42
C ARG A 131 -24.10 19.01 12.78
N PRO A 132 -25.06 18.21 13.34
CA PRO A 132 -24.86 17.21 14.38
C PRO A 132 -24.32 15.88 13.77
N GLY A 133 -23.40 15.17 14.51
CA GLY A 133 -22.97 13.81 14.21
C GLY A 133 -21.75 13.67 13.30
N TYR A 134 -21.78 12.68 12.40
CA TYR A 134 -20.63 12.27 11.57
C TYR A 134 -21.07 11.92 10.15
N ASP A 135 -20.26 12.33 9.16
CA ASP A 135 -20.33 11.85 7.78
C ASP A 135 -19.47 10.60 7.64
N VAL A 136 -20.05 9.50 7.19
CA VAL A 136 -19.35 8.25 6.89
C VAL A 136 -19.37 8.05 5.38
N ARG A 137 -18.20 8.03 4.76
CA ARG A 137 -18.05 7.81 3.31
C ARG A 137 -17.23 6.56 3.04
N ARG A 138 -17.59 5.82 2.02
CA ARG A 138 -16.81 4.69 1.50
C ARG A 138 -16.89 4.65 -0.01
N THR A 139 -15.92 3.97 -0.62
CA THR A 139 -16.00 3.57 -2.02
C THR A 139 -16.25 2.06 -2.07
N ASP A 140 -17.21 1.61 -2.86
CA ASP A 140 -17.50 0.18 -3.04
C ASP A 140 -16.45 -0.53 -3.94
N ALA A 141 -16.69 -1.80 -4.24
CA ALA A 141 -15.77 -2.62 -5.02
C ALA A 141 -15.65 -2.18 -6.50
N VAL A 142 -16.67 -1.46 -7.00
CA VAL A 142 -16.72 -0.94 -8.38
C VAL A 142 -16.43 0.57 -8.46
N GLY A 143 -15.90 1.16 -7.37
CA GLY A 143 -15.46 2.55 -7.34
C GLY A 143 -16.58 3.57 -7.07
N ARG A 144 -17.81 3.16 -6.75
CA ARG A 144 -18.92 4.08 -6.47
C ARG A 144 -18.82 4.66 -5.07
N PRO A 145 -18.94 5.99 -4.91
CA PRO A 145 -18.95 6.61 -3.60
C PRO A 145 -20.30 6.40 -2.90
N HIS A 146 -20.24 6.04 -1.63
CA HIS A 146 -21.40 5.97 -0.74
C HIS A 146 -21.20 6.93 0.44
N LYS A 147 -22.25 7.65 0.81
CA LYS A 147 -22.24 8.56 1.94
C LYS A 147 -23.44 8.25 2.84
N VAL A 148 -23.19 8.17 4.14
CA VAL A 148 -24.23 8.03 5.17
C VAL A 148 -23.90 9.00 6.31
N ALA A 149 -24.91 9.74 6.79
CA ALA A 149 -24.80 10.53 7.99
C ALA A 149 -25.25 9.69 9.19
N VAL A 150 -24.48 9.72 10.28
CA VAL A 150 -24.82 9.01 11.52
C VAL A 150 -24.71 9.96 12.73
N ARG A 151 -25.53 9.73 13.76
CA ARG A 151 -25.57 10.63 14.92
C ARG A 151 -24.49 10.36 15.96
N SER A 152 -23.91 9.15 15.98
CA SER A 152 -22.95 8.76 17.02
C SER A 152 -21.75 7.99 16.47
N VAL A 153 -20.65 7.98 17.23
CA VAL A 153 -19.47 7.15 16.94
C VAL A 153 -19.80 5.67 16.99
N ALA A 154 -20.71 5.25 17.88
CA ALA A 154 -21.15 3.86 17.97
C ALA A 154 -21.85 3.41 16.67
N ALA A 155 -22.73 4.24 16.11
CA ALA A 155 -23.37 3.98 14.82
C ALA A 155 -22.36 3.94 13.67
N ALA A 156 -21.36 4.85 13.65
CA ALA A 156 -20.27 4.82 12.66
C ALA A 156 -19.43 3.53 12.76
N PHE A 157 -19.11 3.11 13.98
CA PHE A 157 -18.38 1.88 14.22
C PHE A 157 -19.18 0.63 13.80
N ALA A 158 -20.48 0.57 14.11
CA ALA A 158 -21.34 -0.53 13.70
C ALA A 158 -21.42 -0.68 12.18
N ALA A 159 -21.44 0.43 11.43
CA ALA A 159 -21.41 0.41 9.96
C ALA A 159 -20.13 -0.24 9.39
N ILE A 160 -18.99 -0.09 10.08
CA ILE A 160 -17.70 -0.66 9.68
C ILE A 160 -17.60 -2.15 10.04
N ARG A 161 -18.07 -2.53 11.23
CA ARG A 161 -17.86 -3.86 11.84
C ARG A 161 -18.56 -5.03 11.13
N ARG A 162 -19.39 -4.80 10.13
CA ARG A 162 -20.08 -5.85 9.36
C ARG A 162 -19.16 -6.87 8.68
N ARG A 163 -17.82 -6.71 8.79
CA ARG A 163 -16.81 -7.63 8.22
C ARG A 163 -15.86 -8.10 9.32
N ARG A 164 -15.68 -9.42 9.45
CA ARG A 164 -14.70 -10.07 10.37
C ARG A 164 -13.25 -9.82 9.93
N ARG A 165 -12.79 -8.57 9.92
CA ARG A 165 -11.43 -8.19 9.55
C ARG A 165 -10.85 -7.24 10.59
N ALA A 166 -9.54 -7.33 10.81
CA ALA A 166 -8.82 -6.35 11.61
C ALA A 166 -8.70 -5.03 10.85
N PHE A 167 -9.03 -3.92 11.49
CA PHE A 167 -8.93 -2.57 10.95
C PHE A 167 -7.93 -1.73 11.73
N ILE A 168 -7.40 -0.69 11.07
CA ILE A 168 -6.72 0.43 11.69
C ILE A 168 -7.56 1.69 11.49
N VAL A 169 -7.44 2.62 12.44
CA VAL A 169 -7.92 4.00 12.30
C VAL A 169 -6.70 4.92 12.20
N GLN A 170 -6.71 5.79 11.20
CA GLN A 170 -5.62 6.68 10.85
C GLN A 170 -6.14 8.11 10.69
N GLN A 171 -5.39 9.11 11.16
CA GLN A 171 -5.77 10.51 10.98
C GLN A 171 -6.00 10.82 9.50
N ARG A 172 -6.99 11.65 9.22
CA ARG A 172 -7.19 12.24 7.90
C ARG A 172 -6.14 13.31 7.65
N LEU A 173 -5.51 13.24 6.48
CA LEU A 173 -4.56 14.23 5.99
C LEU A 173 -5.25 15.16 4.98
N HIS A 174 -4.84 16.41 4.94
CA HIS A 174 -5.29 17.41 3.97
C HIS A 174 -4.32 17.44 2.78
N LEU A 175 -4.41 16.41 1.93
CA LEU A 175 -3.48 16.19 0.82
C LEU A 175 -3.62 17.26 -0.27
N ILE A 176 -2.52 17.53 -0.99
CA ILE A 176 -2.56 18.20 -2.29
C ILE A 176 -3.40 17.39 -3.26
N ARG A 177 -3.89 18.03 -4.30
CA ARG A 177 -4.81 17.42 -5.26
C ARG A 177 -4.31 17.64 -6.67
N TRP A 178 -4.61 16.72 -7.54
CA TRP A 178 -4.44 16.86 -8.98
C TRP A 178 -5.80 17.15 -9.62
N LYS A 179 -5.98 18.32 -10.21
CA LYS A 179 -7.25 18.76 -10.82
C LYS A 179 -8.46 18.45 -9.96
N GLY A 180 -8.38 18.80 -8.68
CA GLY A 180 -9.43 18.56 -7.69
C GLY A 180 -9.54 17.13 -7.16
N SER A 181 -8.84 16.15 -7.73
CA SER A 181 -8.86 14.74 -7.32
C SER A 181 -7.83 14.46 -6.22
N ILE A 182 -8.12 13.48 -5.34
CA ILE A 182 -7.17 12.98 -4.36
C ILE A 182 -5.99 12.33 -5.10
N ALA A 183 -4.77 12.69 -4.70
CA ALA A 183 -3.55 12.14 -5.27
C ALA A 183 -2.65 11.51 -4.20
N ASP A 184 -1.95 10.45 -4.57
CA ASP A 184 -0.83 9.89 -3.81
C ASP A 184 0.34 9.57 -4.75
N VAL A 185 1.53 9.41 -4.17
CA VAL A 185 2.77 9.13 -4.88
C VAL A 185 3.11 7.66 -4.70
N ARG A 186 3.14 6.89 -5.78
CA ARG A 186 3.68 5.53 -5.82
C ARG A 186 5.16 5.59 -6.13
N VAL A 187 5.99 5.12 -5.21
CA VAL A 187 7.44 5.00 -5.41
C VAL A 187 7.80 3.53 -5.51
N LEU A 188 8.56 3.16 -6.54
CA LEU A 188 9.13 1.84 -6.69
C LEU A 188 10.61 1.90 -6.29
N MET A 189 10.95 1.14 -5.27
CA MET A 189 12.32 0.91 -4.82
C MET A 189 12.72 -0.51 -5.20
N GLN A 190 13.90 -0.68 -5.81
CA GLN A 190 14.45 -2.00 -6.16
C GLN A 190 15.93 -2.05 -5.75
N LYS A 191 16.42 -3.25 -5.49
CA LYS A 191 17.85 -3.46 -5.27
C LYS A 191 18.57 -3.62 -6.59
N ASP A 192 19.71 -2.96 -6.68
CA ASP A 192 20.64 -3.13 -7.80
C ASP A 192 21.47 -4.42 -7.67
N ALA A 193 22.44 -4.61 -8.58
CA ALA A 193 23.33 -5.77 -8.60
C ALA A 193 24.23 -5.87 -7.35
N HIS A 194 24.44 -4.75 -6.64
CA HIS A 194 25.23 -4.69 -5.41
C HIS A 194 24.39 -4.89 -4.17
N GLY A 195 23.05 -5.03 -4.34
CA GLY A 195 22.10 -5.20 -3.24
C GLY A 195 21.70 -3.89 -2.58
N GLU A 196 22.02 -2.74 -3.18
CA GLU A 196 21.68 -1.42 -2.68
C GLU A 196 20.32 -0.95 -3.20
N TRP A 197 19.57 -0.24 -2.35
CA TRP A 197 18.24 0.26 -2.70
C TRP A 197 18.32 1.49 -3.61
N GLN A 198 17.76 1.36 -4.82
CA GLN A 198 17.63 2.42 -5.80
C GLN A 198 16.16 2.76 -6.04
N MET A 199 15.85 4.02 -6.24
CA MET A 199 14.53 4.42 -6.71
C MET A 199 14.43 4.19 -8.22
N THR A 200 13.68 3.18 -8.64
CA THR A 200 13.48 2.84 -10.05
C THR A 200 12.45 3.75 -10.71
N GLY A 201 11.54 4.31 -9.93
CA GLY A 201 10.58 5.28 -10.44
C GLY A 201 9.61 5.78 -9.38
N ALA A 202 9.07 6.97 -9.64
CA ALA A 202 7.99 7.57 -8.87
C ALA A 202 6.91 8.10 -9.82
N GLY A 203 5.65 7.89 -9.45
CA GLY A 203 4.51 8.37 -10.23
C GLY A 203 3.33 8.69 -9.34
N VAL A 204 2.53 9.66 -9.72
CA VAL A 204 1.32 10.06 -9.02
C VAL A 204 0.14 9.25 -9.51
N ARG A 205 -0.66 8.76 -8.58
CA ARG A 205 -1.98 8.20 -8.86
C ARG A 205 -3.03 9.23 -8.44
N ALA A 206 -3.71 9.79 -9.43
CA ALA A 206 -4.84 10.68 -9.20
C ALA A 206 -6.15 9.88 -9.30
N GLY A 207 -6.96 9.90 -8.25
CA GLY A 207 -8.24 9.20 -8.21
C GLY A 207 -9.28 9.80 -9.15
N LYS A 208 -10.33 9.04 -9.45
CA LYS A 208 -11.52 9.59 -10.13
C LYS A 208 -12.21 10.62 -9.21
N GLY A 209 -12.74 11.68 -9.81
CA GLY A 209 -13.45 12.73 -9.06
C GLY A 209 -14.53 12.16 -8.11
N GLY A 210 -14.64 12.73 -6.91
CA GLY A 210 -15.60 12.30 -5.89
C GLY A 210 -15.21 11.08 -5.07
N THR A 211 -14.16 10.32 -5.44
CA THR A 211 -13.69 9.17 -4.66
C THR A 211 -12.87 9.59 -3.43
N ILE A 212 -12.79 8.69 -2.44
CA ILE A 212 -11.97 8.90 -1.23
C ILE A 212 -10.60 8.20 -1.31
N VAL A 213 -10.28 7.61 -2.46
CA VAL A 213 -9.04 6.86 -2.74
C VAL A 213 -8.47 7.25 -4.11
N SER A 214 -7.16 7.10 -4.29
CA SER A 214 -6.39 7.49 -5.47
C SER A 214 -6.09 6.34 -6.45
N ASN A 215 -6.70 5.15 -6.26
CA ASN A 215 -6.33 3.94 -6.99
C ASN A 215 -6.63 4.00 -8.50
N LEU A 216 -5.65 3.61 -9.32
CA LEU A 216 -5.78 3.48 -10.78
C LEU A 216 -6.84 2.46 -11.20
N SER A 217 -6.97 1.34 -10.46
CA SER A 217 -7.98 0.30 -10.72
C SER A 217 -9.44 0.78 -10.57
N GLY A 218 -9.66 1.95 -9.99
CA GLY A 218 -10.96 2.63 -9.87
C GLY A 218 -11.19 3.71 -10.93
N GLY A 219 -10.41 3.74 -12.02
CA GLY A 219 -10.51 4.75 -13.08
C GLY A 219 -9.66 6.00 -12.80
N GLY A 220 -8.65 5.90 -11.94
CA GLY A 220 -7.66 6.95 -11.69
C GLY A 220 -6.67 7.09 -12.86
N ARG A 221 -5.89 8.18 -12.85
CA ARG A 221 -4.86 8.49 -13.85
C ARG A 221 -3.47 8.47 -13.23
N ALA A 222 -2.48 8.05 -14.03
CA ALA A 222 -1.06 8.22 -13.71
C ALA A 222 -0.60 9.61 -14.22
N VAL A 223 0.17 10.32 -13.39
CA VAL A 223 0.67 11.66 -13.65
C VAL A 223 2.13 11.71 -13.16
N ALA A 224 2.95 12.58 -13.74
CA ALA A 224 4.31 12.80 -13.23
C ALA A 224 4.28 13.49 -11.84
N LEU A 225 5.25 13.17 -11.00
CA LEU A 225 5.37 13.80 -9.68
C LEU A 225 5.59 15.32 -9.82
N SER A 226 6.48 15.72 -10.74
CA SER A 226 6.75 17.12 -11.03
C SER A 226 5.50 17.92 -11.44
N ASP A 227 4.57 17.30 -12.20
CA ASP A 227 3.34 17.97 -12.61
C ASP A 227 2.40 18.22 -11.42
N LEU A 228 2.23 17.23 -10.54
CA LEU A 228 1.45 17.40 -9.31
C LEU A 228 2.04 18.51 -8.43
N LEU A 229 3.37 18.55 -8.30
CA LEU A 229 4.05 19.52 -7.45
C LEU A 229 3.97 20.94 -8.04
N ARG A 230 4.13 21.11 -9.36
CA ARG A 230 3.95 22.40 -10.03
C ARG A 230 2.51 22.92 -9.90
N GLU A 231 1.51 22.06 -10.00
CA GLU A 231 0.11 22.47 -9.77
C GLU A 231 -0.14 22.87 -8.32
N ALA A 232 0.44 22.15 -7.36
CA ALA A 232 0.22 22.40 -5.94
C ALA A 232 1.01 23.60 -5.39
N PHE A 233 2.20 23.87 -5.94
CA PHE A 233 3.16 24.89 -5.46
C PHE A 233 3.70 25.73 -6.63
N PRO A 234 2.85 26.49 -7.34
CA PRO A 234 3.26 27.26 -8.52
C PRO A 234 4.34 28.27 -8.17
N GLY A 235 5.39 28.35 -8.99
CA GLY A 235 6.51 29.27 -8.82
C GLY A 235 7.51 28.93 -7.70
N GLN A 236 7.31 27.84 -6.95
CA GLN A 236 8.16 27.45 -5.82
C GLN A 236 9.18 26.36 -6.20
N THR A 237 10.05 26.63 -7.19
CA THR A 237 10.98 25.64 -7.77
C THR A 237 11.83 24.93 -6.72
N GLU A 238 12.49 25.66 -5.85
CA GLU A 238 13.32 25.06 -4.77
C GLU A 238 12.53 24.16 -3.82
N ARG A 239 11.26 24.48 -3.58
CA ARG A 239 10.38 23.64 -2.74
C ARG A 239 10.01 22.36 -3.46
N ILE A 240 9.79 22.42 -4.75
CA ILE A 240 9.46 21.25 -5.60
C ILE A 240 10.66 20.30 -5.60
N GLU A 241 11.86 20.80 -5.87
CA GLU A 241 13.10 20.01 -5.87
C GLU A 241 13.32 19.33 -4.51
N ARG A 242 13.21 20.09 -3.41
CA ARG A 242 13.31 19.50 -2.05
C ARG A 242 12.26 18.43 -1.77
N LEU A 243 11.05 18.56 -2.29
CA LEU A 243 10.00 17.53 -2.13
C LEU A 243 10.30 16.28 -2.95
N GLU A 244 10.85 16.40 -4.15
CA GLU A 244 11.27 15.26 -4.98
C GLU A 244 12.42 14.49 -4.30
N GLU A 245 13.43 15.18 -3.79
CA GLU A 245 14.53 14.59 -3.01
C GLU A 245 14.00 13.89 -1.74
N MET A 246 13.12 14.54 -1.00
CA MET A 246 12.50 13.96 0.21
C MET A 246 11.70 12.70 -0.09
N VAL A 247 10.99 12.63 -1.22
CA VAL A 247 10.27 11.43 -1.67
C VAL A 247 11.25 10.25 -1.83
N GLN A 248 12.39 10.49 -2.48
CA GLN A 248 13.43 9.47 -2.69
C GLN A 248 14.07 9.03 -1.35
N GLU A 249 14.44 9.99 -0.51
CA GLU A 249 15.08 9.73 0.79
C GLU A 249 14.17 8.91 1.71
N VAL A 250 12.92 9.36 1.88
CA VAL A 250 11.94 8.69 2.75
C VAL A 250 11.61 7.31 2.22
N ALA A 251 11.41 7.13 0.90
CA ALA A 251 11.14 5.83 0.31
C ALA A 251 12.31 4.86 0.51
N GLY A 252 13.55 5.30 0.30
CA GLY A 252 14.76 4.53 0.54
C GLY A 252 14.92 4.12 2.02
N ARG A 253 14.67 5.05 2.93
CA ARG A 253 14.71 4.76 4.37
C ARG A 253 13.63 3.78 4.81
N VAL A 254 12.42 3.90 4.26
CA VAL A 254 11.32 2.94 4.47
C VAL A 254 11.72 1.55 3.97
N ALA A 255 12.29 1.44 2.77
CA ALA A 255 12.72 0.18 2.19
C ALA A 255 13.75 -0.53 3.08
N ARG A 256 14.83 0.16 3.46
CA ARG A 256 15.86 -0.36 4.38
C ARG A 256 15.27 -0.78 5.73
N ARG A 257 14.34 -0.01 6.27
CA ARG A 257 13.76 -0.31 7.59
C ARG A 257 12.81 -1.51 7.55
N LEU A 258 11.99 -1.63 6.51
CA LEU A 258 11.09 -2.78 6.33
C LEU A 258 11.85 -4.05 5.98
N GLU A 259 12.90 -3.97 5.19
CA GLU A 259 13.77 -5.09 4.88
C GLU A 259 14.37 -5.71 6.15
N ARG A 260 14.90 -4.90 7.07
CA ARG A 260 15.43 -5.41 8.36
C ARG A 260 14.41 -6.20 9.17
N ALA A 261 13.11 -5.93 8.96
CA ALA A 261 12.01 -6.59 9.66
C ALA A 261 11.41 -7.80 8.92
N ALA A 262 11.69 -7.96 7.62
CA ALA A 262 11.03 -8.95 6.76
C ALA A 262 11.92 -9.46 5.61
N ARG A 263 13.22 -9.71 5.87
CA ARG A 263 14.17 -10.25 4.88
C ARG A 263 13.74 -11.60 4.30
N PRO A 264 14.09 -11.90 3.05
CA PRO A 264 14.70 -11.05 2.02
C PRO A 264 13.65 -10.25 1.23
N ILE A 265 13.93 -8.97 0.98
CA ILE A 265 13.16 -8.09 0.09
C ILE A 265 14.10 -7.51 -0.95
N GLY A 266 13.73 -7.53 -2.23
CA GLY A 266 14.48 -6.94 -3.34
C GLY A 266 13.70 -5.87 -4.09
N GLU A 267 12.37 -5.79 -3.88
CA GLU A 267 11.48 -4.80 -4.49
C GLU A 267 10.43 -4.35 -3.48
N LEU A 268 10.12 -3.06 -3.46
CA LEU A 268 9.12 -2.47 -2.58
C LEU A 268 8.41 -1.32 -3.27
N GLY A 269 7.09 -1.40 -3.37
CA GLY A 269 6.25 -0.27 -3.77
C GLY A 269 5.75 0.49 -2.53
N SER A 270 6.18 1.74 -2.33
CA SER A 270 5.69 2.61 -1.26
C SER A 270 4.62 3.57 -1.75
N ASP A 271 3.57 3.76 -0.96
CA ASP A 271 2.54 4.77 -1.17
C ASP A 271 2.82 5.93 -0.21
N LEU A 272 3.17 7.07 -0.77
CA LEU A 272 3.43 8.31 -0.06
C LEU A 272 2.34 9.33 -0.40
N ALA A 273 2.20 10.38 0.42
CA ALA A 273 1.29 11.48 0.13
C ALA A 273 1.89 12.80 0.61
N ILE A 274 1.57 13.89 -0.06
CA ILE A 274 2.02 15.23 0.30
C ILE A 274 0.79 16.04 0.72
N ASP A 275 0.85 16.68 1.87
CA ASP A 275 -0.22 17.56 2.31
C ASP A 275 -0.07 18.99 1.78
N ARG A 276 -1.07 19.84 2.05
CA ARG A 276 -1.11 21.22 1.57
C ARG A 276 0.02 22.09 2.10
N ASP A 277 0.60 21.68 3.23
CA ASP A 277 1.73 22.37 3.86
C ASP A 277 3.07 21.89 3.30
N GLY A 278 3.05 20.89 2.36
CA GLY A 278 4.24 20.29 1.76
C GLY A 278 4.89 19.22 2.62
N ARG A 279 4.20 18.73 3.65
CA ARG A 279 4.71 17.63 4.46
C ARG A 279 4.48 16.31 3.77
N LEU A 280 5.51 15.47 3.71
CA LEU A 280 5.47 14.13 3.16
C LEU A 280 4.99 13.12 4.20
N TRP A 281 4.11 12.22 3.80
CA TRP A 281 3.50 11.19 4.64
C TRP A 281 3.63 9.80 4.01
N PHE A 282 4.00 8.80 4.80
CA PHE A 282 3.95 7.40 4.40
C PHE A 282 2.55 6.82 4.68
N LEU A 283 1.94 6.20 3.69
CA LEU A 283 0.61 5.60 3.81
C LEU A 283 0.66 4.08 3.98
N GLU A 284 1.38 3.39 3.09
CA GLU A 284 1.59 1.94 3.10
C GLU A 284 2.73 1.52 2.16
N ALA A 285 3.20 0.26 2.31
CA ALA A 285 4.10 -0.40 1.37
C ALA A 285 3.56 -1.78 0.97
N ASN A 286 3.91 -2.19 -0.24
CA ASN A 286 3.48 -3.43 -0.88
C ASN A 286 4.66 -4.17 -1.49
#